data_decd49bdc1af620bed4bee9c2238f737
#
_entry.id   decd49bdc1af620bed4bee9c2238f737
#
_cell.length_a   1.000
_cell.length_b   1.000
_cell.length_c   1.000
_cell.angle_alpha   90.00
_cell.angle_beta   90.00
_cell.angle_gamma   90.00
#
_symmetry.space_group_name_H-M   'P 1'
#
loop_
_entity.id
_entity.type
_entity.pdbx_description
1 polymer ?
#
loop_
_entity_poly.entity_id
_entity_poly.type
_entity_poly.pdbx_seq_one_letter_code
_entity_poly.pdbx_strand_id
1 'polypeptide(L)'
;MARFFLATFVIAVLLVKLAAQSPAPSSTAQTGAKSPAQPTLSPSATPTTEELVDSLGPADLQALITSLKANFTNPDAITDTELSRATVEGLLVRLPRGITLLPGKESVPAAASSAFYSELIGGRTGYVRLGTLNNANLQALDKALSGFAAKKVNDLIVDLRSSSTTSDFTLAAEFAKRFSPKGKPIFTLRKPTGRQDRVFSSDREPTFRGLIMVLADSDTSGAAEAIAAALRFYNKALVIGQPTAGRAAEYSDLPLPNGKGLRLAVAEMVSPEGRSLFPEGVKPDLPVEMLLSEKRQIFQSSSEKGMGPFIYETGRPHMSEAALLAGTNPELEAAEAAQQRRGRPPEKPPPHDPVLQRALDVVTSLEVYQKH
;
A
#
# COMPACT_ATOMS: atom_id res chain seq x y z
N MET A 1 -40.79 -5.01 -27.83
CA MET A 1 -40.58 -6.48 -27.93
C MET A 1 -39.11 -6.74 -27.99
N ALA A 2 -38.58 -7.20 -26.89
CA ALA A 2 -37.15 -7.47 -26.66
C ALA A 2 -36.83 -8.91 -27.10
N ARG A 3 -35.65 -9.12 -27.65
CA ARG A 3 -35.06 -10.46 -27.72
C ARG A 3 -33.60 -10.38 -27.30
N PHE A 4 -33.36 -10.87 -26.08
CA PHE A 4 -32.06 -11.24 -25.52
C PHE A 4 -31.51 -12.47 -26.27
N PHE A 5 -30.26 -12.45 -26.66
CA PHE A 5 -29.48 -13.64 -26.97
C PHE A 5 -28.39 -13.83 -25.92
N LEU A 6 -28.59 -14.88 -25.14
CA LEU A 6 -27.63 -15.40 -24.15
C LEU A 6 -26.81 -16.48 -24.88
N ALA A 7 -25.51 -16.27 -25.06
CA ALA A 7 -24.60 -17.29 -25.57
C ALA A 7 -23.90 -17.97 -24.41
N THR A 8 -24.29 -19.20 -24.11
CA THR A 8 -23.70 -20.07 -23.11
C THR A 8 -22.55 -20.87 -23.76
N PHE A 9 -21.32 -20.68 -23.28
CA PHE A 9 -20.16 -21.48 -23.69
C PHE A 9 -20.07 -22.70 -22.76
N VAL A 10 -20.29 -23.89 -23.32
CA VAL A 10 -20.12 -25.18 -22.64
C VAL A 10 -18.71 -25.68 -22.96
N ILE A 11 -17.86 -25.81 -21.96
CA ILE A 11 -16.56 -26.48 -22.05
C ILE A 11 -16.77 -27.93 -21.64
N ALA A 12 -16.63 -28.85 -22.59
CA ALA A 12 -16.62 -30.29 -22.34
C ALA A 12 -15.23 -30.73 -21.86
N VAL A 13 -15.15 -31.23 -20.63
CA VAL A 13 -13.93 -31.88 -20.08
C VAL A 13 -14.03 -33.38 -20.41
N LEU A 14 -13.11 -33.87 -21.21
CA LEU A 14 -12.97 -35.28 -21.53
C LEU A 14 -12.06 -35.94 -20.49
N LEU A 15 -12.61 -36.74 -19.60
CA LEU A 15 -11.90 -37.62 -18.67
C LEU A 15 -11.58 -38.95 -19.36
N VAL A 16 -10.29 -39.22 -19.59
CA VAL A 16 -9.81 -40.55 -19.95
C VAL A 16 -9.28 -41.22 -18.69
N LYS A 17 -9.99 -42.24 -18.23
CA LYS A 17 -9.48 -43.21 -17.23
C LYS A 17 -8.65 -44.25 -17.95
N LEU A 18 -7.41 -44.46 -17.49
CA LEU A 18 -6.67 -45.69 -17.82
C LEU A 18 -6.29 -46.40 -16.50
N ALA A 19 -6.63 -47.69 -16.48
CA ALA A 19 -6.59 -48.54 -15.31
C ALA A 19 -5.18 -49.07 -15.04
N ALA A 20 -4.96 -49.34 -13.77
CA ALA A 20 -3.75 -49.94 -13.20
C ALA A 20 -3.61 -51.42 -13.52
N GLN A 21 -2.39 -51.88 -13.71
CA GLN A 21 -1.96 -53.25 -13.41
C GLN A 21 -0.54 -53.25 -12.88
N SER A 22 -0.40 -53.68 -11.62
CA SER A 22 0.90 -54.14 -11.05
C SER A 22 1.08 -55.63 -11.36
N PRO A 23 2.31 -56.09 -11.45
CA PRO A 23 2.79 -57.06 -10.47
C PRO A 23 4.23 -56.82 -9.93
N ALA A 24 4.42 -57.16 -8.66
CA ALA A 24 5.72 -57.35 -8.02
C ALA A 24 6.09 -58.84 -7.99
N PRO A 25 7.21 -59.28 -7.34
CA PRO A 25 8.59 -58.85 -7.47
C PRO A 25 9.52 -60.04 -7.83
N SER A 26 10.77 -59.81 -8.19
CA SER A 26 11.86 -60.79 -8.01
C SER A 26 13.21 -60.12 -7.91
N SER A 27 13.86 -60.43 -6.82
CA SER A 27 15.25 -60.18 -6.44
C SER A 27 16.23 -60.80 -7.38
N THR A 28 17.29 -60.07 -7.77
CA THR A 28 18.68 -60.58 -7.78
C THR A 28 19.68 -59.43 -7.86
N ALA A 29 20.65 -59.45 -6.99
CA ALA A 29 21.78 -58.56 -6.93
C ALA A 29 22.77 -58.85 -8.08
N GLN A 30 23.34 -57.76 -8.68
CA GLN A 30 24.71 -57.83 -9.20
C GLN A 30 25.31 -56.42 -9.43
N THR A 31 26.43 -56.27 -8.85
CA THR A 31 27.59 -55.42 -8.91
C THR A 31 27.82 -54.54 -10.17
N GLY A 32 28.00 -53.23 -9.93
CA GLY A 32 29.09 -52.42 -10.44
C GLY A 32 29.19 -52.10 -11.93
N ALA A 33 28.84 -50.85 -12.28
CA ALA A 33 29.59 -50.02 -13.23
C ALA A 33 29.08 -48.58 -13.20
N LYS A 34 29.96 -47.62 -12.90
CA LYS A 34 29.71 -46.20 -13.06
C LYS A 34 29.50 -45.88 -14.52
N SER A 35 28.28 -45.42 -14.88
CA SER A 35 28.00 -44.80 -16.15
C SER A 35 27.88 -43.28 -15.92
N PRO A 36 28.39 -42.42 -16.82
CA PRO A 36 28.40 -40.99 -16.63
C PRO A 36 26.95 -40.44 -16.69
N ALA A 37 26.63 -39.56 -15.73
CA ALA A 37 25.34 -38.87 -15.66
C ALA A 37 25.10 -38.10 -16.97
N GLN A 38 24.01 -38.47 -17.68
CA GLN A 38 23.44 -37.62 -18.70
C GLN A 38 22.84 -36.39 -18.05
N PRO A 39 23.05 -35.17 -18.57
CA PRO A 39 22.36 -34.00 -18.10
C PRO A 39 20.84 -34.16 -18.39
N THR A 40 20.07 -34.25 -17.37
CA THR A 40 18.60 -34.12 -17.45
C THR A 40 18.28 -32.71 -17.97
N LEU A 41 17.89 -32.61 -19.24
CA LEU A 41 17.34 -31.43 -19.83
C LEU A 41 16.00 -31.17 -19.10
N SER A 42 15.97 -30.18 -18.21
CA SER A 42 14.74 -29.61 -17.68
C SER A 42 13.88 -29.13 -18.86
N PRO A 43 12.59 -29.40 -18.90
CA PRO A 43 11.74 -28.87 -19.95
C PRO A 43 11.83 -27.35 -19.93
N SER A 44 12.37 -26.75 -21.00
CA SER A 44 12.34 -25.30 -21.20
C SER A 44 10.88 -24.85 -21.14
N ALA A 45 10.53 -24.06 -20.15
CA ALA A 45 9.22 -23.44 -20.07
C ALA A 45 9.01 -22.61 -21.35
N THR A 46 7.89 -22.82 -22.02
CA THR A 46 7.53 -22.03 -23.20
C THR A 46 7.42 -20.56 -22.74
N PRO A 47 8.12 -19.61 -23.37
CA PRO A 47 8.08 -18.22 -22.97
C PRO A 47 6.67 -17.68 -23.10
N THR A 48 6.29 -16.83 -22.17
CA THR A 48 4.97 -16.14 -22.19
C THR A 48 4.91 -15.13 -23.34
N THR A 49 3.72 -14.72 -23.74
CA THR A 49 3.55 -13.69 -24.78
C THR A 49 4.22 -12.37 -24.38
N GLU A 50 4.21 -12.04 -23.09
CA GLU A 50 4.88 -10.85 -22.57
C GLU A 50 6.40 -10.93 -22.72
N GLU A 51 7.01 -12.04 -22.34
CA GLU A 51 8.45 -12.28 -22.52
C GLU A 51 8.86 -12.23 -23.99
N LEU A 52 8.01 -12.77 -24.89
CA LEU A 52 8.27 -12.71 -26.34
C LEU A 52 8.22 -11.27 -26.85
N VAL A 53 7.22 -10.48 -26.45
CA VAL A 53 7.10 -9.06 -26.84
C VAL A 53 8.26 -8.24 -26.29
N ASP A 54 8.68 -8.47 -25.03
CA ASP A 54 9.78 -7.75 -24.40
C ASP A 54 11.15 -8.09 -25.03
N SER A 55 11.27 -9.23 -25.71
CA SER A 55 12.46 -9.63 -26.47
C SER A 55 12.62 -8.92 -27.80
N LEU A 56 11.54 -8.29 -28.33
CA LEU A 56 11.55 -7.64 -29.64
C LEU A 56 12.26 -6.27 -29.59
N GLY A 57 13.20 -6.08 -30.51
CA GLY A 57 13.84 -4.80 -30.72
C GLY A 57 12.96 -3.83 -31.54
N PRO A 58 13.34 -2.53 -31.64
CA PRO A 58 12.57 -1.55 -32.40
C PRO A 58 12.35 -1.94 -33.87
N ALA A 59 13.34 -2.58 -34.50
CA ALA A 59 13.23 -3.04 -35.89
C ALA A 59 12.22 -4.20 -36.02
N ASP A 60 12.21 -5.12 -35.06
CA ASP A 60 11.30 -6.26 -35.04
C ASP A 60 9.86 -5.81 -34.84
N LEU A 61 9.62 -4.84 -33.93
CA LEU A 61 8.32 -4.24 -33.70
C LEU A 61 7.80 -3.55 -34.98
N GLN A 62 8.66 -2.81 -35.69
CA GLN A 62 8.28 -2.17 -36.94
C GLN A 62 7.97 -3.19 -38.05
N ALA A 63 8.77 -4.26 -38.15
CA ALA A 63 8.55 -5.35 -39.09
C ALA A 63 7.22 -6.10 -38.79
N LEU A 64 6.94 -6.32 -37.48
CA LEU A 64 5.70 -6.93 -37.04
C LEU A 64 4.47 -6.09 -37.46
N ILE A 65 4.50 -4.79 -37.18
CA ILE A 65 3.42 -3.86 -37.57
C ILE A 65 3.22 -3.87 -39.09
N THR A 66 4.30 -3.81 -39.86
CA THR A 66 4.25 -3.85 -41.31
C THR A 66 3.65 -5.16 -41.83
N SER A 67 4.07 -6.27 -41.25
CA SER A 67 3.55 -7.61 -41.60
C SER A 67 2.05 -7.75 -41.26
N LEU A 68 1.62 -7.24 -40.10
CA LEU A 68 0.21 -7.24 -39.71
C LEU A 68 -0.65 -6.43 -40.70
N LYS A 69 -0.22 -5.21 -41.06
CA LYS A 69 -0.94 -4.38 -42.03
C LYS A 69 -1.06 -5.03 -43.40
N ALA A 70 -0.03 -5.79 -43.83
CA ALA A 70 -0.02 -6.40 -45.15
C ALA A 70 -0.79 -7.74 -45.24
N ASN A 71 -0.84 -8.49 -44.13
CA ASN A 71 -1.28 -9.90 -44.19
C ASN A 71 -2.46 -10.22 -43.27
N PHE A 72 -2.90 -9.32 -42.40
CA PHE A 72 -4.01 -9.62 -41.51
C PHE A 72 -5.33 -9.73 -42.30
N THR A 73 -6.16 -10.69 -41.92
CA THR A 73 -7.42 -10.99 -42.62
C THR A 73 -8.48 -9.89 -42.57
N ASN A 74 -8.36 -8.96 -41.62
CA ASN A 74 -9.22 -7.78 -41.52
C ASN A 74 -8.35 -6.51 -41.47
N PRO A 75 -7.99 -5.91 -42.63
CA PRO A 75 -7.14 -4.74 -42.71
C PRO A 75 -7.69 -3.52 -41.95
N ASP A 76 -9.01 -3.37 -41.90
CA ASP A 76 -9.70 -2.25 -41.24
C ASP A 76 -9.51 -2.26 -39.72
N ALA A 77 -9.15 -3.40 -39.13
CA ALA A 77 -8.83 -3.53 -37.72
C ALA A 77 -7.40 -2.99 -37.36
N ILE A 78 -6.55 -2.75 -38.39
CA ILE A 78 -5.14 -2.34 -38.20
C ILE A 78 -4.86 -1.02 -38.91
N THR A 79 -5.76 -0.05 -38.77
CA THR A 79 -5.54 1.31 -39.27
C THR A 79 -4.52 2.05 -38.39
N ASP A 80 -3.92 3.12 -38.92
CA ASP A 80 -3.00 3.97 -38.14
C ASP A 80 -3.69 4.57 -36.90
N THR A 81 -4.98 4.84 -36.99
CA THR A 81 -5.78 5.33 -35.85
C THR A 81 -5.92 4.25 -34.78
N GLU A 82 -6.23 3.02 -35.15
CA GLU A 82 -6.36 1.89 -34.21
C GLU A 82 -5.01 1.54 -33.57
N LEU A 83 -3.92 1.53 -34.35
CA LEU A 83 -2.57 1.34 -33.81
C LEU A 83 -2.19 2.45 -32.82
N SER A 84 -2.50 3.70 -33.14
CA SER A 84 -2.25 4.83 -32.22
C SER A 84 -3.08 4.70 -30.95
N ARG A 85 -4.35 4.27 -31.05
CA ARG A 85 -5.23 4.01 -29.90
C ARG A 85 -4.67 2.89 -29.04
N ALA A 86 -4.34 1.74 -29.62
CA ALA A 86 -3.77 0.60 -28.94
C ALA A 86 -2.43 0.96 -28.25
N THR A 87 -1.61 1.79 -28.88
CA THR A 87 -0.36 2.30 -28.27
C THR A 87 -0.65 3.14 -27.03
N VAL A 88 -1.59 4.06 -27.10
CA VAL A 88 -1.97 4.90 -25.95
C VAL A 88 -2.58 4.04 -24.83
N GLU A 89 -3.46 3.11 -25.16
CA GLU A 89 -4.04 2.18 -24.19
C GLU A 89 -2.95 1.32 -23.52
N GLY A 90 -2.01 0.80 -24.30
CA GLY A 90 -0.85 0.05 -23.78
C GLY A 90 0.02 0.88 -22.85
N LEU A 91 0.30 2.15 -23.19
CA LEU A 91 1.04 3.06 -22.31
C LEU A 91 0.29 3.36 -21.01
N LEU A 92 -1.02 3.58 -21.06
CA LEU A 92 -1.85 3.79 -19.86
C LEU A 92 -1.86 2.58 -18.94
N VAL A 93 -1.85 1.37 -19.51
CA VAL A 93 -1.78 0.12 -18.74
C VAL A 93 -0.39 -0.10 -18.16
N ARG A 94 0.69 0.13 -18.92
CA ARG A 94 2.08 -0.04 -18.46
C ARG A 94 2.55 1.04 -17.49
N LEU A 95 1.99 2.24 -17.57
CA LEU A 95 2.38 3.39 -16.76
C LEU A 95 1.21 3.97 -15.94
N PRO A 96 0.47 3.16 -15.16
CA PRO A 96 -0.81 3.55 -14.57
C PRO A 96 -0.69 4.64 -13.51
N ARG A 97 0.52 4.85 -12.99
CA ARG A 97 0.83 5.92 -12.01
C ARG A 97 1.51 7.13 -12.63
N GLY A 98 2.10 6.97 -13.81
CA GLY A 98 2.83 8.01 -14.53
C GLY A 98 1.98 8.82 -15.50
N ILE A 99 0.94 8.21 -16.06
CA ILE A 99 0.10 8.80 -17.10
C ILE A 99 -1.37 8.56 -16.78
N THR A 100 -2.20 9.62 -16.90
CA THR A 100 -3.66 9.49 -16.71
C THR A 100 -4.36 10.43 -17.69
N LEU A 101 -5.36 9.92 -18.42
CA LEU A 101 -6.27 10.76 -19.20
C LEU A 101 -7.32 11.39 -18.27
N LEU A 102 -7.47 12.67 -18.34
CA LEU A 102 -8.46 13.42 -17.59
C LEU A 102 -9.69 13.68 -18.49
N PRO A 103 -10.91 13.50 -17.96
CA PRO A 103 -12.09 14.01 -18.65
C PRO A 103 -11.94 15.51 -18.84
N GLY A 104 -12.57 16.08 -19.88
CA GLY A 104 -12.51 17.51 -20.14
C GLY A 104 -12.91 18.35 -18.92
N LYS A 105 -13.08 19.65 -19.09
CA LYS A 105 -13.32 20.66 -18.05
C LYS A 105 -14.46 20.44 -17.04
N GLU A 106 -15.14 19.31 -17.07
CA GLU A 106 -15.99 18.89 -15.95
C GLU A 106 -15.12 18.74 -14.72
N SER A 107 -15.33 19.60 -13.77
CA SER A 107 -14.59 19.65 -12.51
C SER A 107 -14.56 18.26 -11.87
N VAL A 108 -13.37 17.65 -11.83
CA VAL A 108 -13.15 16.54 -10.93
C VAL A 108 -13.49 17.07 -9.53
N PRO A 109 -14.47 16.51 -8.82
CA PRO A 109 -14.81 16.98 -7.48
C PRO A 109 -13.53 17.02 -6.65
N ALA A 110 -13.25 18.15 -6.01
CA ALA A 110 -12.12 18.24 -5.10
C ALA A 110 -12.27 17.10 -4.08
N ALA A 111 -11.22 16.28 -3.93
CA ALA A 111 -11.23 15.20 -2.94
C ALA A 111 -11.63 15.78 -1.58
N ALA A 112 -12.59 15.15 -0.91
CA ALA A 112 -13.07 15.62 0.38
C ALA A 112 -11.87 15.78 1.34
N SER A 113 -11.75 16.97 1.94
CA SER A 113 -10.69 17.25 2.89
C SER A 113 -10.88 16.39 4.14
N SER A 114 -9.87 15.59 4.48
CA SER A 114 -9.84 14.83 5.74
C SER A 114 -9.32 15.71 6.86
N ALA A 115 -10.06 15.79 7.97
CA ALA A 115 -9.65 16.54 9.15
C ALA A 115 -8.49 15.86 9.88
N PHE A 116 -7.66 16.67 10.54
CA PHE A 116 -6.69 16.21 11.52
C PHE A 116 -7.42 15.60 12.73
N TYR A 117 -6.83 14.56 13.31
CA TYR A 117 -7.31 13.93 14.53
C TYR A 117 -6.13 13.60 15.45
N SER A 118 -6.28 13.79 16.76
CA SER A 118 -5.26 13.39 17.74
C SER A 118 -5.88 12.90 19.03
N GLU A 119 -5.25 11.89 19.64
CA GLU A 119 -5.70 11.28 20.88
C GLU A 119 -4.47 10.77 21.67
N LEU A 120 -4.60 10.64 22.99
CA LEU A 120 -3.65 9.93 23.83
C LEU A 120 -4.24 8.56 24.18
N ILE A 121 -3.74 7.52 23.53
CA ILE A 121 -4.21 6.15 23.69
C ILE A 121 -3.57 5.53 24.94
N GLY A 122 -4.38 4.89 25.78
CA GLY A 122 -3.92 4.23 27.01
C GLY A 122 -3.21 5.17 27.98
N GLY A 123 -3.41 6.49 27.85
CA GLY A 123 -2.76 7.50 28.69
C GLY A 123 -1.26 7.73 28.42
N ARG A 124 -0.65 7.03 27.46
CA ARG A 124 0.81 7.01 27.24
C ARG A 124 1.25 7.20 25.79
N THR A 125 0.56 6.62 24.82
CA THR A 125 0.94 6.68 23.42
C THR A 125 0.19 7.77 22.69
N GLY A 126 0.90 8.73 22.10
CA GLY A 126 0.31 9.76 21.24
C GLY A 126 -0.14 9.13 19.92
N TYR A 127 -1.33 9.48 19.46
CA TYR A 127 -1.82 9.13 18.14
C TYR A 127 -2.20 10.39 17.38
N VAL A 128 -1.70 10.52 16.15
CA VAL A 128 -2.07 11.61 15.24
C VAL A 128 -2.42 11.04 13.88
N ARG A 129 -3.57 11.42 13.35
CA ARG A 129 -3.99 11.19 11.97
C ARG A 129 -3.92 12.51 11.23
N LEU A 130 -2.98 12.64 10.28
CA LEU A 130 -2.65 13.93 9.68
C LEU A 130 -3.78 14.49 8.82
N GLY A 131 -4.59 13.63 8.20
CA GLY A 131 -5.62 14.05 7.26
C GLY A 131 -5.01 14.71 6.02
N THR A 132 -5.75 15.59 5.40
CA THR A 132 -5.27 16.38 4.25
C THR A 132 -4.15 17.30 4.69
N LEU A 133 -3.03 17.30 3.94
CA LEU A 133 -1.90 18.18 4.25
C LEU A 133 -2.26 19.63 3.89
N ASN A 134 -2.71 20.40 4.87
CA ASN A 134 -3.06 21.81 4.75
C ASN A 134 -2.60 22.59 6.00
N ASN A 135 -2.64 23.91 5.93
CA ASN A 135 -2.16 24.77 7.02
C ASN A 135 -2.96 24.59 8.34
N ALA A 136 -4.27 24.34 8.26
CA ALA A 136 -5.08 24.13 9.44
C ALA A 136 -4.69 22.83 10.17
N ASN A 137 -4.50 21.73 9.42
CA ASN A 137 -4.05 20.46 9.97
C ASN A 137 -2.60 20.53 10.47
N LEU A 138 -1.74 21.35 9.84
CA LEU A 138 -0.38 21.59 10.31
C LEU A 138 -0.37 22.30 11.68
N GLN A 139 -1.19 23.32 11.85
CA GLN A 139 -1.34 24.01 13.15
C GLN A 139 -1.90 23.06 14.22
N ALA A 140 -2.88 22.22 13.83
CA ALA A 140 -3.43 21.20 14.73
C ALA A 140 -2.37 20.17 15.16
N LEU A 141 -1.48 19.76 14.24
CA LEU A 141 -0.32 18.91 14.55
C LEU A 141 0.60 19.59 15.55
N ASP A 142 0.98 20.86 15.33
CA ASP A 142 1.86 21.60 16.27
C ASP A 142 1.24 21.68 17.67
N LYS A 143 -0.06 21.93 17.76
CA LYS A 143 -0.79 21.95 19.04
C LYS A 143 -0.80 20.56 19.72
N ALA A 144 -1.03 19.49 18.95
CA ALA A 144 -1.04 18.12 19.47
C ALA A 144 0.35 17.73 20.01
N LEU A 145 1.42 17.97 19.24
CA LEU A 145 2.79 17.68 19.66
C LEU A 145 3.20 18.45 20.91
N SER A 146 2.79 19.72 21.02
CA SER A 146 3.01 20.51 22.23
C SER A 146 2.26 19.92 23.45
N GLY A 147 1.02 19.47 23.24
CA GLY A 147 0.24 18.80 24.27
C GLY A 147 0.85 17.46 24.72
N PHE A 148 1.40 16.69 23.79
CA PHE A 148 2.11 15.44 24.10
C PHE A 148 3.41 15.70 24.85
N ALA A 149 4.18 16.72 24.45
CA ALA A 149 5.40 17.11 25.17
C ALA A 149 5.11 17.51 26.63
N ALA A 150 4.06 18.28 26.88
CA ALA A 150 3.62 18.65 28.22
C ALA A 150 3.25 17.44 29.10
N LYS A 151 2.75 16.37 28.48
CA LYS A 151 2.42 15.09 29.13
C LYS A 151 3.57 14.09 29.14
N LYS A 152 4.76 14.47 28.66
CA LYS A 152 5.96 13.63 28.58
C LYS A 152 5.71 12.33 27.77
N VAL A 153 4.95 12.43 26.68
CA VAL A 153 4.69 11.30 25.77
C VAL A 153 5.98 11.01 24.99
N ASN A 154 6.43 9.77 25.03
CA ASN A 154 7.65 9.30 24.35
C ASN A 154 7.37 8.48 23.10
N ASP A 155 6.14 8.00 22.91
CA ASP A 155 5.75 7.14 21.81
C ASP A 155 4.64 7.78 21.00
N LEU A 156 4.83 7.84 19.67
CA LEU A 156 3.90 8.48 18.76
C LEU A 156 3.57 7.57 17.58
N ILE A 157 2.29 7.44 17.31
CA ILE A 157 1.77 6.79 16.10
C ILE A 157 1.31 7.89 15.13
N VAL A 158 1.96 7.95 13.96
CA VAL A 158 1.62 8.87 12.87
C VAL A 158 0.82 8.11 11.81
N ASP A 159 -0.47 8.37 11.74
CA ASP A 159 -1.38 7.71 10.80
C ASP A 159 -1.52 8.54 9.52
N LEU A 160 -1.01 7.99 8.42
CA LEU A 160 -1.03 8.58 7.08
C LEU A 160 -2.15 7.99 6.20
N ARG A 161 -2.95 7.05 6.70
CA ARG A 161 -3.97 6.32 5.93
C ARG A 161 -5.16 7.18 5.45
N SER A 162 -5.22 8.43 5.84
CA SER A 162 -6.17 9.43 5.31
C SER A 162 -5.47 10.62 4.65
N SER A 163 -4.14 10.54 4.48
CA SER A 163 -3.36 11.63 3.96
C SER A 163 -3.32 11.53 2.44
N SER A 164 -4.26 12.22 1.81
CA SER A 164 -4.33 12.32 0.36
C SER A 164 -3.48 13.47 -0.16
N THR A 165 -3.17 13.36 -1.43
CA THR A 165 -2.32 14.24 -2.21
C THR A 165 -2.71 15.70 -2.11
N THR A 166 -1.78 16.52 -1.68
CA THR A 166 -1.68 17.90 -2.13
C THR A 166 -0.51 17.99 -3.10
N SER A 167 -0.63 18.80 -4.13
CA SER A 167 0.49 19.17 -5.00
C SER A 167 1.45 20.18 -4.32
N ASP A 168 1.18 20.54 -3.07
CA ASP A 168 2.02 21.45 -2.29
C ASP A 168 3.09 20.67 -1.53
N PHE A 169 4.21 20.47 -2.20
CA PHE A 169 5.38 19.79 -1.62
C PHE A 169 6.06 20.62 -0.52
N THR A 170 5.91 21.95 -0.56
CA THR A 170 6.44 22.83 0.50
C THR A 170 5.71 22.56 1.81
N LEU A 171 4.40 22.48 1.73
CA LEU A 171 3.58 22.17 2.90
C LEU A 171 3.82 20.75 3.42
N ALA A 172 3.99 19.78 2.54
CA ALA A 172 4.37 18.42 2.96
C ALA A 172 5.72 18.39 3.70
N ALA A 173 6.70 19.16 3.20
CA ALA A 173 7.97 19.31 3.89
C ALA A 173 7.78 19.95 5.28
N GLU A 174 6.88 20.92 5.42
CA GLU A 174 6.56 21.52 6.72
C GLU A 174 6.04 20.49 7.73
N PHE A 175 5.16 19.56 7.33
CA PHE A 175 4.75 18.45 8.21
C PHE A 175 5.95 17.58 8.63
N ALA A 176 6.80 17.20 7.69
CA ALA A 176 7.96 16.34 7.96
C ALA A 176 9.03 17.02 8.81
N LYS A 177 9.19 18.36 8.76
CA LYS A 177 10.13 19.13 9.57
C LYS A 177 9.91 18.97 11.09
N ARG A 178 8.69 18.62 11.54
CA ARG A 178 8.37 18.37 12.95
C ARG A 178 9.11 17.17 13.52
N PHE A 179 9.60 16.31 12.63
CA PHE A 179 10.23 15.04 12.97
C PHE A 179 11.65 14.91 12.43
N SER A 180 12.03 15.74 11.46
CA SER A 180 13.31 15.64 10.75
C SER A 180 14.39 16.52 11.35
N PRO A 181 15.66 16.06 11.41
CA PRO A 181 16.76 16.85 11.95
C PRO A 181 17.02 18.12 11.14
N LYS A 182 17.36 19.21 11.82
CA LYS A 182 17.72 20.48 11.18
C LYS A 182 18.90 20.32 10.21
N GLY A 183 18.82 21.01 9.08
CA GLY A 183 19.85 21.03 8.05
C GLY A 183 19.90 19.77 7.18
N LYS A 184 19.00 18.80 7.37
CA LYS A 184 18.97 17.55 6.59
C LYS A 184 17.90 17.59 5.50
N PRO A 185 18.14 16.97 4.32
CA PRO A 185 17.14 16.86 3.27
C PRO A 185 16.00 15.95 3.72
N ILE A 186 14.76 16.35 3.45
CA ILE A 186 13.55 15.57 3.77
C ILE A 186 13.17 14.70 2.57
N PHE A 187 13.17 15.29 1.39
CA PHE A 187 13.02 14.63 0.10
C PHE A 187 13.52 15.56 -1.00
N THR A 188 13.72 14.98 -2.18
CA THR A 188 14.12 15.71 -3.38
C THR A 188 13.12 15.43 -4.49
N LEU A 189 12.66 16.46 -5.20
CA LEU A 189 11.98 16.30 -6.47
C LEU A 189 13.03 16.27 -7.57
N ARG A 190 13.25 15.09 -8.13
CA ARG A 190 14.21 14.83 -9.21
C ARG A 190 13.50 14.92 -10.56
N LYS A 191 14.01 15.79 -11.43
CA LYS A 191 13.48 15.99 -12.78
C LYS A 191 14.26 15.18 -13.80
N PRO A 192 13.64 14.82 -14.94
CA PRO A 192 14.38 14.22 -16.04
C PRO A 192 15.53 15.13 -16.50
N THR A 193 16.50 14.54 -17.17
CA THR A 193 17.76 15.13 -17.61
C THR A 193 17.71 16.60 -18.02
N GLY A 194 18.62 17.42 -17.47
CA GLY A 194 18.84 18.83 -17.83
C GLY A 194 18.06 19.87 -17.03
N ARG A 195 17.25 19.45 -16.05
CA ARG A 195 16.54 20.36 -15.14
C ARG A 195 17.08 20.21 -13.72
N GLN A 196 17.11 21.35 -12.99
CA GLN A 196 17.60 21.36 -11.61
C GLN A 196 16.64 20.64 -10.67
N ASP A 197 17.17 19.74 -9.85
CA ASP A 197 16.45 19.09 -8.76
C ASP A 197 16.05 20.11 -7.68
N ARG A 198 14.91 19.87 -7.04
CA ARG A 198 14.42 20.71 -5.94
C ARG A 198 14.49 19.93 -4.63
N VAL A 199 15.44 20.32 -3.77
CA VAL A 199 15.66 19.71 -2.47
C VAL A 199 14.85 20.43 -1.41
N PHE A 200 14.09 19.67 -0.62
CA PHE A 200 13.37 20.15 0.56
C PHE A 200 14.12 19.71 1.81
N SER A 201 14.54 20.68 2.63
CA SER A 201 15.34 20.43 3.83
C SER A 201 14.67 21.00 5.07
N SER A 202 14.99 20.43 6.23
CA SER A 202 14.53 20.95 7.51
C SER A 202 15.37 22.16 7.93
N ASP A 203 14.73 23.27 8.24
CA ASP A 203 15.34 24.51 8.76
C ASP A 203 15.20 24.64 10.28
N ARG A 204 14.53 23.68 10.93
CA ARG A 204 14.21 23.68 12.35
C ARG A 204 14.56 22.37 13.04
N GLU A 205 14.71 22.42 14.35
CA GLU A 205 14.84 21.21 15.16
C GLU A 205 13.51 20.45 15.20
N PRO A 206 13.54 19.10 15.28
CA PRO A 206 12.33 18.29 15.39
C PRO A 206 11.58 18.61 16.70
N THR A 207 10.26 18.72 16.60
CA THR A 207 9.38 18.97 17.74
C THR A 207 9.15 17.70 18.57
N PHE A 208 9.22 16.54 17.93
CA PHE A 208 9.09 15.22 18.57
C PHE A 208 10.34 14.38 18.30
N ARG A 209 10.88 13.74 19.34
CA ARG A 209 12.14 12.95 19.29
C ARG A 209 12.02 11.54 19.84
N GLY A 210 10.83 11.12 20.26
CA GLY A 210 10.56 9.79 20.80
C GLY A 210 10.44 8.70 19.73
N LEU A 211 9.97 7.54 20.16
CA LEU A 211 9.68 6.43 19.26
C LEU A 211 8.51 6.78 18.34
N ILE A 212 8.65 6.50 17.06
CA ILE A 212 7.59 6.76 16.06
C ILE A 212 7.22 5.48 15.33
N MET A 213 5.92 5.22 15.21
CA MET A 213 5.33 4.26 14.29
C MET A 213 4.56 5.01 13.21
N VAL A 214 4.59 4.52 11.97
CA VAL A 214 3.87 5.09 10.83
C VAL A 214 2.84 4.09 10.34
N LEU A 215 1.58 4.49 10.27
CA LEU A 215 0.53 3.68 9.63
C LEU A 215 0.30 4.17 8.20
N ALA A 216 0.31 3.23 7.26
CA ALA A 216 0.16 3.53 5.84
C ALA A 216 -0.71 2.49 5.13
N ASP A 217 -1.35 2.90 4.05
CA ASP A 217 -2.09 2.04 3.13
C ASP A 217 -2.15 2.66 1.72
N SER A 218 -2.96 2.08 0.83
CA SER A 218 -3.12 2.56 -0.55
C SER A 218 -3.73 3.97 -0.68
N ASP A 219 -4.36 4.52 0.36
CA ASP A 219 -4.84 5.92 0.38
C ASP A 219 -3.72 6.90 0.80
N THR A 220 -2.60 6.39 1.36
CA THR A 220 -1.38 7.18 1.59
C THR A 220 -0.71 7.44 0.25
N SER A 221 -0.75 8.67 -0.25
CA SER A 221 -0.27 8.95 -1.62
C SER A 221 0.45 10.29 -1.77
N GLY A 222 1.31 10.37 -2.79
CA GLY A 222 2.02 11.59 -3.16
C GLY A 222 2.96 12.09 -2.07
N ALA A 223 2.76 13.33 -1.62
CA ALA A 223 3.61 13.96 -0.62
C ALA A 223 3.60 13.26 0.75
N ALA A 224 2.52 12.54 1.11
CA ALA A 224 2.45 11.76 2.34
C ALA A 224 3.42 10.57 2.33
N GLU A 225 3.71 10.01 1.15
CA GLU A 225 4.71 8.95 0.98
C GLU A 225 6.12 9.45 1.33
N ALA A 226 6.44 10.71 0.98
CA ALA A 226 7.71 11.32 1.36
C ALA A 226 7.82 11.52 2.88
N ILE A 227 6.72 11.84 3.56
CA ILE A 227 6.70 11.92 5.03
C ILE A 227 7.01 10.55 5.63
N ALA A 228 6.34 9.49 5.16
CA ALA A 228 6.61 8.12 5.63
C ALA A 228 8.09 7.72 5.45
N ALA A 229 8.66 8.00 4.27
CA ALA A 229 10.06 7.70 3.97
C ALA A 229 11.02 8.51 4.86
N ALA A 230 10.75 9.79 5.11
CA ALA A 230 11.58 10.63 5.97
C ALA A 230 11.55 10.16 7.42
N LEU A 231 10.38 9.83 7.96
CA LEU A 231 10.22 9.27 9.31
C LEU A 231 10.96 7.93 9.45
N ARG A 232 10.80 7.04 8.46
CA ARG A 232 11.53 5.76 8.44
C ARG A 232 13.04 5.96 8.48
N PHE A 233 13.56 6.91 7.72
CA PHE A 233 15.00 7.16 7.63
C PHE A 233 15.56 7.82 8.89
N TYR A 234 14.99 8.96 9.31
CA TYR A 234 15.54 9.75 10.41
C TYR A 234 15.17 9.23 11.80
N ASN A 235 13.96 8.78 11.98
CA ASN A 235 13.44 8.35 13.28
C ASN A 235 13.47 6.84 13.46
N LYS A 236 13.94 6.08 12.45
CA LYS A 236 13.89 4.61 12.43
C LYS A 236 12.47 4.08 12.66
N ALA A 237 11.48 4.88 12.23
CA ALA A 237 10.09 4.53 12.37
C ALA A 237 9.76 3.27 11.57
N LEU A 238 9.00 2.34 12.16
CA LEU A 238 8.45 1.20 11.45
C LEU A 238 7.18 1.63 10.72
N VAL A 239 7.10 1.28 9.44
CA VAL A 239 5.90 1.47 8.61
C VAL A 239 5.06 0.21 8.72
N ILE A 240 3.80 0.36 9.17
CA ILE A 240 2.87 -0.73 9.45
C ILE A 240 1.63 -0.56 8.58
N GLY A 241 1.14 -1.66 8.01
CA GLY A 241 -0.08 -1.69 7.20
C GLY A 241 0.15 -2.23 5.79
N GLN A 242 -0.25 -1.47 4.78
CA GLN A 242 -0.19 -1.87 3.39
C GLN A 242 0.71 -0.95 2.57
N PRO A 243 1.18 -1.38 1.39
CA PRO A 243 1.95 -0.52 0.49
C PRO A 243 1.19 0.76 0.15
N THR A 244 1.91 1.87 0.08
CA THR A 244 1.34 3.16 -0.31
C THR A 244 1.01 3.22 -1.79
N ALA A 245 0.34 4.28 -2.25
CA ALA A 245 -0.17 4.39 -3.60
C ALA A 245 0.90 4.39 -4.71
N GLY A 246 2.16 4.73 -4.39
CA GLY A 246 3.23 4.88 -5.38
C GLY A 246 3.01 6.06 -6.32
N ARG A 247 2.44 7.15 -5.81
CA ARG A 247 2.17 8.39 -6.55
C ARG A 247 3.05 9.55 -6.08
N ALA A 248 4.20 9.24 -5.52
CA ALA A 248 5.17 10.21 -5.03
C ALA A 248 5.90 10.89 -6.21
N ALA A 249 5.16 11.71 -6.96
CA ALA A 249 5.64 12.45 -8.12
C ALA A 249 4.97 13.82 -8.22
N GLU A 250 5.64 14.76 -8.88
CA GLU A 250 5.02 16.02 -9.35
C GLU A 250 4.32 15.73 -10.68
N TYR A 251 3.06 16.14 -10.79
CA TYR A 251 2.26 15.93 -11.99
C TYR A 251 2.01 17.27 -12.71
N SER A 252 1.96 17.21 -14.03
CA SER A 252 1.56 18.32 -14.89
C SER A 252 0.38 17.91 -15.76
N ASP A 253 -0.62 18.76 -15.84
CA ASP A 253 -1.80 18.55 -16.68
C ASP A 253 -1.61 19.29 -18.00
N LEU A 254 -1.60 18.55 -19.09
CA LEU A 254 -1.48 19.07 -20.45
C LEU A 254 -2.86 19.04 -21.13
N PRO A 255 -3.33 20.16 -21.67
CA PRO A 255 -4.59 20.17 -22.42
C PRO A 255 -4.42 19.46 -23.78
N LEU A 256 -5.41 18.65 -24.16
CA LEU A 256 -5.49 18.00 -25.46
C LEU A 256 -6.45 18.77 -26.39
N PRO A 257 -6.25 18.71 -27.72
CA PRO A 257 -7.07 19.44 -28.70
C PRO A 257 -8.57 19.16 -28.61
N ASN A 258 -8.95 17.97 -28.13
CA ASN A 258 -10.34 17.55 -27.97
C ASN A 258 -11.00 18.02 -26.66
N GLY A 259 -10.36 18.94 -25.92
CA GLY A 259 -10.83 19.45 -24.63
C GLY A 259 -10.60 18.55 -23.43
N LYS A 260 -10.05 17.35 -23.64
CA LYS A 260 -9.58 16.45 -22.58
C LYS A 260 -8.21 16.90 -22.03
N GLY A 261 -7.73 16.28 -20.97
CA GLY A 261 -6.41 16.54 -20.42
C GLY A 261 -5.58 15.27 -20.34
N LEU A 262 -4.27 15.44 -20.33
CA LEU A 262 -3.30 14.39 -20.06
C LEU A 262 -2.51 14.80 -18.83
N ARG A 263 -2.60 14.02 -17.75
CA ARG A 263 -1.77 14.17 -16.54
C ARG A 263 -0.53 13.32 -16.69
N LEU A 264 0.64 13.93 -16.51
CA LEU A 264 1.95 13.28 -16.59
C LEU A 264 2.73 13.49 -15.29
N ALA A 265 3.41 12.46 -14.82
CA ALA A 265 4.45 12.59 -13.80
C ALA A 265 5.68 13.27 -14.45
N VAL A 266 6.04 14.47 -13.95
CA VAL A 266 7.13 15.30 -14.52
C VAL A 266 8.35 15.40 -13.63
N ALA A 267 8.24 14.97 -12.36
CA ALA A 267 9.35 14.81 -11.44
C ALA A 267 9.00 13.71 -10.43
N GLU A 268 9.97 12.89 -10.06
CA GLU A 268 9.81 11.85 -9.04
C GLU A 268 10.29 12.34 -7.68
N MET A 269 9.65 11.88 -6.61
CA MET A 269 10.16 12.09 -5.25
C MET A 269 11.21 11.05 -4.91
N VAL A 270 12.32 11.54 -4.41
CA VAL A 270 13.44 10.72 -3.93
C VAL A 270 13.55 10.89 -2.42
N SER A 271 13.62 9.78 -1.70
CA SER A 271 13.78 9.74 -0.24
C SER A 271 15.12 10.30 0.20
N PRO A 272 15.32 10.58 1.52
CA PRO A 272 16.62 11.00 2.04
C PRO A 272 17.76 10.00 1.76
N GLU A 273 17.42 8.73 1.55
CA GLU A 273 18.37 7.65 1.17
C GLU A 273 18.78 7.68 -0.30
N GLY A 274 18.18 8.56 -1.12
CA GLY A 274 18.40 8.60 -2.55
C GLY A 274 17.57 7.60 -3.37
N ARG A 275 16.60 6.92 -2.75
CA ARG A 275 15.70 5.96 -3.44
C ARG A 275 14.48 6.68 -3.99
N SER A 276 14.12 6.37 -5.25
CA SER A 276 12.85 6.82 -5.81
C SER A 276 11.67 6.19 -5.06
N LEU A 277 10.66 7.01 -4.75
CA LEU A 277 9.38 6.56 -4.20
C LEU A 277 8.34 6.33 -5.30
N PHE A 278 8.67 6.69 -6.55
CA PHE A 278 7.80 6.51 -7.70
C PHE A 278 8.36 5.40 -8.62
N PRO A 279 7.56 4.51 -9.15
CA PRO A 279 6.11 4.33 -8.96
C PRO A 279 5.75 3.34 -7.84
N GLU A 280 6.70 2.83 -7.07
CA GLU A 280 6.46 1.74 -6.12
C GLU A 280 5.88 2.18 -4.77
N GLY A 281 6.12 3.43 -4.37
CA GLY A 281 5.72 3.92 -3.04
C GLY A 281 6.60 3.40 -1.91
N VAL A 282 6.05 3.42 -0.70
CA VAL A 282 6.69 2.90 0.52
C VAL A 282 6.06 1.55 0.86
N LYS A 283 6.90 0.52 0.94
CA LYS A 283 6.49 -0.83 1.37
C LYS A 283 6.52 -0.87 2.91
N PRO A 284 5.51 -1.47 3.57
CA PRO A 284 5.50 -1.58 5.02
C PRO A 284 6.60 -2.53 5.51
N ASP A 285 7.14 -2.26 6.70
CA ASP A 285 8.05 -3.15 7.42
C ASP A 285 7.28 -4.30 8.09
N LEU A 286 6.06 -3.99 8.55
CA LEU A 286 5.12 -4.95 9.12
C LEU A 286 3.82 -4.90 8.31
N PRO A 287 3.63 -5.84 7.36
CA PRO A 287 2.40 -5.89 6.57
C PRO A 287 1.22 -6.31 7.44
N VAL A 288 0.14 -5.53 7.40
CA VAL A 288 -1.14 -5.80 8.05
C VAL A 288 -2.25 -5.39 7.10
N GLU A 289 -3.13 -6.33 6.78
CA GLU A 289 -4.25 -6.07 5.88
C GLU A 289 -5.43 -5.47 6.63
N MET A 290 -6.09 -4.51 5.99
CA MET A 290 -7.34 -3.92 6.45
C MET A 290 -8.17 -3.49 5.25
N LEU A 291 -9.47 -3.73 5.30
CA LEU A 291 -10.37 -3.26 4.25
C LEU A 291 -10.57 -1.74 4.33
N LEU A 292 -10.49 -1.07 3.18
CA LEU A 292 -10.71 0.39 3.11
C LEU A 292 -12.10 0.82 3.62
N SER A 293 -13.11 -0.03 3.44
CA SER A 293 -14.47 0.21 3.96
C SER A 293 -14.50 0.21 5.50
N GLU A 294 -13.82 -0.73 6.14
CA GLU A 294 -13.71 -0.81 7.59
C GLU A 294 -12.94 0.37 8.16
N LYS A 295 -11.80 0.71 7.54
CA LYS A 295 -11.04 1.91 7.89
C LYS A 295 -11.91 3.17 7.86
N ARG A 296 -12.66 3.39 6.77
CA ARG A 296 -13.54 4.56 6.64
C ARG A 296 -14.61 4.61 7.72
N GLN A 297 -15.21 3.47 8.03
CA GLN A 297 -16.22 3.35 9.11
C GLN A 297 -15.61 3.70 10.48
N ILE A 298 -14.42 3.19 10.79
CA ILE A 298 -13.69 3.49 12.02
C ILE A 298 -13.32 4.97 12.09
N PHE A 299 -12.75 5.53 11.02
CA PHE A 299 -12.35 6.93 10.99
C PHE A 299 -13.53 7.90 11.16
N GLN A 300 -14.68 7.57 10.60
CA GLN A 300 -15.90 8.32 10.78
C GLN A 300 -16.40 8.25 12.24
N SER A 301 -16.41 7.05 12.81
CA SER A 301 -16.89 6.84 14.19
C SER A 301 -15.90 7.34 15.25
N SER A 302 -14.60 7.37 14.96
CA SER A 302 -13.56 7.77 15.92
C SER A 302 -13.61 9.24 16.31
N SER A 303 -14.21 10.10 15.47
CA SER A 303 -14.38 11.53 15.80
C SER A 303 -15.27 11.77 17.04
N GLU A 304 -16.19 10.86 17.31
CA GLU A 304 -17.10 10.94 18.46
C GLU A 304 -16.71 10.00 19.60
N LYS A 305 -16.24 8.79 19.26
CA LYS A 305 -16.02 7.69 20.23
C LYS A 305 -14.55 7.53 20.67
N GLY A 306 -13.61 8.23 20.01
CA GLY A 306 -12.20 7.96 20.16
C GLY A 306 -11.76 6.69 19.40
N MET A 307 -10.48 6.37 19.48
CA MET A 307 -9.91 5.15 18.87
C MET A 307 -9.97 3.93 19.81
N GLY A 308 -10.15 4.14 21.13
CA GLY A 308 -10.19 3.09 22.13
C GLY A 308 -11.12 1.91 21.80
N PRO A 309 -12.38 2.14 21.38
CA PRO A 309 -13.31 1.04 21.05
C PRO A 309 -12.90 0.16 19.87
N PHE A 310 -11.93 0.61 19.06
CA PHE A 310 -11.48 -0.10 17.85
C PHE A 310 -10.17 -0.86 18.05
N ILE A 311 -9.66 -0.89 19.28
CA ILE A 311 -8.47 -1.65 19.70
C ILE A 311 -8.83 -2.62 20.81
N TYR A 312 -8.17 -3.77 20.84
CA TYR A 312 -8.53 -4.85 21.78
C TYR A 312 -7.96 -4.72 23.20
N GLU A 313 -7.35 -3.61 23.58
CA GLU A 313 -6.76 -3.46 24.93
C GLU A 313 -7.75 -3.62 26.08
N THR A 314 -9.04 -3.40 25.83
CA THR A 314 -10.07 -3.46 26.86
C THR A 314 -10.97 -4.69 26.82
N GLY A 315 -10.80 -5.58 25.85
CA GLY A 315 -11.76 -6.67 25.58
C GLY A 315 -11.24 -8.09 25.68
N ARG A 316 -9.92 -8.30 25.80
CA ARG A 316 -9.41 -9.65 26.04
C ARG A 316 -9.45 -9.95 27.54
N PRO A 317 -10.19 -10.98 27.95
CA PRO A 317 -10.08 -11.44 29.31
C PRO A 317 -8.64 -11.93 29.52
N HIS A 318 -7.88 -11.22 30.36
CA HIS A 318 -6.51 -11.60 30.73
C HIS A 318 -6.55 -12.29 32.08
N MET A 319 -5.73 -13.34 32.22
CA MET A 319 -5.40 -13.86 33.52
C MET A 319 -4.67 -12.79 34.32
N SER A 320 -5.40 -12.05 35.13
CA SER A 320 -4.83 -11.05 36.05
C SER A 320 -4.44 -11.70 37.36
N GLU A 321 -3.55 -11.04 38.11
CA GLU A 321 -3.20 -11.50 39.45
C GLU A 321 -4.42 -11.60 40.39
N ALA A 322 -5.39 -10.68 40.20
CA ALA A 322 -6.66 -10.74 40.90
C ALA A 322 -7.53 -11.94 40.49
N ALA A 323 -7.54 -12.33 39.22
CA ALA A 323 -8.24 -13.52 38.72
C ALA A 323 -7.60 -14.80 39.23
N LEU A 324 -6.26 -14.86 39.32
CA LEU A 324 -5.51 -15.94 39.92
C LEU A 324 -5.84 -16.11 41.40
N LEU A 325 -5.89 -15.01 42.15
CA LEU A 325 -6.27 -15.03 43.59
C LEU A 325 -7.73 -15.40 43.80
N ALA A 326 -8.62 -15.01 42.87
CA ALA A 326 -10.04 -15.35 42.89
C ALA A 326 -10.33 -16.77 42.39
N GLY A 327 -9.34 -17.49 41.85
CA GLY A 327 -9.52 -18.84 41.28
C GLY A 327 -10.40 -18.83 40.02
N THR A 328 -10.59 -17.69 39.39
CA THR A 328 -11.39 -17.55 38.16
C THR A 328 -10.48 -17.53 36.95
N ASN A 329 -10.93 -18.15 35.83
CA ASN A 329 -10.23 -18.07 34.55
C ASN A 329 -11.06 -17.29 33.55
N PRO A 330 -10.77 -15.99 33.35
CA PRO A 330 -11.53 -15.13 32.46
C PRO A 330 -11.55 -15.60 30.99
N GLU A 331 -10.51 -16.35 30.57
CA GLU A 331 -10.46 -16.92 29.21
C GLU A 331 -11.43 -18.08 29.05
N LEU A 332 -11.57 -18.93 30.11
CA LEU A 332 -12.49 -20.06 30.15
C LEU A 332 -13.94 -19.54 30.19
N GLU A 333 -14.23 -18.55 31.03
CA GLU A 333 -15.55 -17.90 31.12
C GLU A 333 -15.96 -17.28 29.82
N ALA A 334 -15.02 -16.60 29.10
CA ALA A 334 -15.27 -16.04 27.78
C ALA A 334 -15.50 -17.12 26.71
N ALA A 335 -14.77 -18.23 26.77
CA ALA A 335 -14.96 -19.39 25.88
C ALA A 335 -16.31 -20.07 26.11
N GLU A 336 -16.72 -20.25 27.36
CA GLU A 336 -18.04 -20.80 27.73
C GLU A 336 -19.18 -19.87 27.32
N ALA A 337 -19.04 -18.56 27.53
CA ALA A 337 -19.99 -17.57 27.05
C ALA A 337 -20.10 -17.54 25.51
N ALA A 338 -19.00 -17.75 24.80
CA ALA A 338 -18.98 -17.89 23.35
C ALA A 338 -19.65 -19.19 22.88
N GLN A 339 -19.53 -20.31 23.65
CA GLN A 339 -20.23 -21.56 23.37
C GLN A 339 -21.73 -21.46 23.62
N GLN A 340 -22.17 -20.78 24.67
CA GLN A 340 -23.59 -20.56 24.98
C GLN A 340 -24.29 -19.67 23.94
N ARG A 341 -23.53 -18.85 23.20
CA ARG A 341 -24.03 -18.05 22.07
C ARG A 341 -24.15 -18.83 20.76
N ARG A 342 -23.75 -20.12 20.71
CA ARG A 342 -23.95 -21.01 19.55
C ARG A 342 -25.44 -21.25 19.33
N GLY A 343 -26.02 -20.53 18.37
CA GLY A 343 -27.45 -20.60 18.02
C GLY A 343 -28.11 -19.24 17.76
N ARG A 344 -27.44 -18.14 18.11
CA ARG A 344 -27.79 -16.81 17.57
C ARG A 344 -27.07 -16.55 16.24
N PRO A 345 -27.70 -15.85 15.29
CA PRO A 345 -26.96 -15.37 14.12
C PRO A 345 -25.71 -14.64 14.62
N PRO A 346 -24.53 -14.85 14.03
CA PRO A 346 -23.31 -14.18 14.47
C PRO A 346 -23.54 -12.67 14.40
N GLU A 347 -23.58 -12.04 15.55
CA GLU A 347 -23.57 -10.57 15.63
C GLU A 347 -22.27 -10.13 14.97
N LYS A 348 -22.39 -9.26 13.96
CA LYS A 348 -21.23 -8.79 13.22
C LYS A 348 -20.23 -8.24 14.25
N PRO A 349 -18.99 -8.76 14.29
CA PRO A 349 -18.03 -8.27 15.28
C PRO A 349 -17.87 -6.77 15.16
N PRO A 350 -17.69 -6.05 16.26
CA PRO A 350 -17.46 -4.60 16.20
C PRO A 350 -16.27 -4.30 15.28
N PRO A 351 -16.31 -3.21 14.53
CA PRO A 351 -15.19 -2.84 13.66
C PRO A 351 -13.92 -2.70 14.49
N HIS A 352 -12.82 -3.27 14.01
CA HIS A 352 -11.54 -3.31 14.68
C HIS A 352 -10.44 -2.80 13.73
N ASP A 353 -9.47 -2.03 14.27
CA ASP A 353 -8.32 -1.54 13.55
C ASP A 353 -7.08 -2.42 13.82
N PRO A 354 -6.82 -3.45 13.01
CA PRO A 354 -5.69 -4.35 13.21
C PRO A 354 -4.34 -3.66 12.97
N VAL A 355 -4.31 -2.61 12.16
CA VAL A 355 -3.08 -1.86 11.85
C VAL A 355 -2.66 -1.02 13.04
N LEU A 356 -3.61 -0.29 13.65
CA LEU A 356 -3.37 0.46 14.88
C LEU A 356 -3.04 -0.47 16.05
N GLN A 357 -3.77 -1.58 16.20
CA GLN A 357 -3.49 -2.59 17.22
C GLN A 357 -2.05 -3.09 17.10
N ARG A 358 -1.61 -3.44 15.89
CA ARG A 358 -0.24 -3.93 15.65
C ARG A 358 0.82 -2.89 16.06
N ALA A 359 0.56 -1.62 15.78
CA ALA A 359 1.47 -0.54 16.20
C ALA A 359 1.58 -0.43 17.72
N LEU A 360 0.46 -0.50 18.44
CA LEU A 360 0.42 -0.48 19.90
C LEU A 360 1.13 -1.70 20.52
N ASP A 361 0.94 -2.89 19.93
CA ASP A 361 1.62 -4.11 20.37
C ASP A 361 3.15 -3.97 20.24
N VAL A 362 3.63 -3.38 19.15
CA VAL A 362 5.07 -3.13 18.93
C VAL A 362 5.60 -2.09 19.93
N VAL A 363 4.89 -0.97 20.13
CA VAL A 363 5.27 0.04 21.12
C VAL A 363 5.39 -0.58 22.50
N THR A 364 4.38 -1.33 22.93
CA THR A 364 4.36 -2.00 24.23
C THR A 364 5.52 -3.00 24.38
N SER A 365 5.80 -3.79 23.33
CA SER A 365 6.91 -4.75 23.33
C SER A 365 8.28 -4.06 23.47
N LEU A 366 8.48 -2.94 22.78
CA LEU A 366 9.73 -2.16 22.85
C LEU A 366 9.89 -1.47 24.20
N GLU A 367 8.81 -0.97 24.81
CA GLU A 367 8.87 -0.40 26.17
C GLU A 367 9.28 -1.45 27.22
N VAL A 368 8.75 -2.67 27.11
CA VAL A 368 9.13 -3.78 28.00
C VAL A 368 10.61 -4.14 27.85
N TYR A 369 11.08 -4.23 26.59
CA TYR A 369 12.48 -4.55 26.30
C TYR A 369 13.46 -3.48 26.80
N GLN A 370 13.08 -2.20 26.77
CA GLN A 370 13.95 -1.09 27.23
C GLN A 370 14.03 -0.98 28.76
N LYS A 371 13.11 -1.61 29.51
CA LYS A 371 13.09 -1.61 30.98
C LYS A 371 13.92 -2.74 31.58
N HIS A 372 14.36 -3.69 30.77
CA HIS A 372 15.26 -4.79 31.13
C HIS A 372 16.66 -4.59 30.55
#